data_ef6d3c4acc37ea157f9ca76e8a6bb57b
#
_entry.id   ef6d3c4acc37ea157f9ca76e8a6bb57b
#
_cell.length_a   1.000
_cell.length_b   1.000
_cell.length_c   1.000
_cell.angle_alpha   90.00
_cell.angle_beta   90.00
_cell.angle_gamma   90.00
#
_symmetry.space_group_name_H-M   'P 1'
#
loop_
_entity.id
_entity.type
_entity.pdbx_description
1 polymer ?
#
loop_
_entity_poly.entity_id
_entity_poly.type
_entity_poly.pdbx_seq_one_letter_code
_entity_poly.pdbx_strand_id
1 'polypeptide(L)'
;TMLDILADGDYVGDQEWVDSQDTWAFTITAVTACTVLAVPRLALDEIASRSEALQAHLAGFRAHTRQLQNTHGEAHVELTAGHEGEHELAGTFVDYETTPREYELSVAQTALRVHTRVADLYNNPMNQVEEQLRLTIEELRERQEHELINNRDFGLLHNADLKQRINTRTGPPTPDDLDELLSRRRKSRFFLAHPHTIAAFGRECNRRGVYPQSIDMNGQMMLAWRGVPILPCNKIPITKTRTSSILVLRTGVEDQGVIGLHQTGIPDEVQPGLNVRFMGINDKAIMSYLVSAYYSAAVLVPDALGILENVEIGSGGKESGS
;
A
#
# COMPACT_ATOMS: atom_id res chain seq x y z
N THR A 1 -1.10 -4.21 27.88
CA THR A 1 -1.47 -3.52 26.62
C THR A 1 -0.81 -4.27 25.49
N MET A 2 -1.57 -4.73 24.50
CA MET A 2 -1.03 -5.39 23.31
C MET A 2 -0.37 -4.30 22.46
N LEU A 3 0.91 -4.48 22.15
CA LEU A 3 1.72 -3.51 21.42
C LEU A 3 1.68 -3.77 19.92
N ASP A 4 1.72 -5.05 19.52
CA ASP A 4 1.75 -5.45 18.12
C ASP A 4 1.31 -6.91 17.93
N ILE A 5 0.98 -7.32 16.70
CA ILE A 5 0.70 -8.69 16.30
C ILE A 5 1.70 -9.05 15.20
N LEU A 6 2.44 -10.12 15.43
CA LEU A 6 3.40 -10.66 14.47
C LEU A 6 2.76 -11.74 13.60
N ALA A 7 3.07 -11.75 12.33
CA ALA A 7 2.59 -12.69 11.33
C ALA A 7 3.72 -13.62 10.83
N ASP A 8 3.39 -14.50 9.88
CA ASP A 8 4.37 -15.41 9.28
C ASP A 8 5.47 -14.64 8.52
N GLY A 9 6.71 -14.91 8.91
CA GLY A 9 7.90 -14.24 8.37
C GLY A 9 8.36 -13.03 9.16
N ASP A 10 7.62 -12.59 10.18
CA ASP A 10 8.04 -11.50 11.05
C ASP A 10 9.10 -11.96 12.05
N TYR A 11 9.85 -11.02 12.55
CA TYR A 11 10.88 -11.24 13.56
C TYR A 11 10.77 -10.22 14.69
N VAL A 12 11.39 -10.50 15.80
CA VAL A 12 11.34 -9.68 17.02
C VAL A 12 12.65 -9.81 17.78
N GLY A 13 13.03 -8.75 18.49
CA GLY A 13 14.28 -8.69 19.26
C GLY A 13 15.45 -8.07 18.50
N ASP A 14 15.21 -7.52 17.33
CA ASP A 14 16.17 -6.79 16.52
C ASP A 14 16.61 -5.50 17.21
N GLN A 15 15.70 -4.75 17.81
CA GLN A 15 16.00 -3.51 18.50
C GLN A 15 16.82 -3.75 19.76
N GLU A 16 16.46 -4.74 20.58
CA GLU A 16 17.21 -5.11 21.77
C GLU A 16 18.61 -5.62 21.41
N TRP A 17 18.74 -6.33 20.28
CA TRP A 17 20.04 -6.75 19.78
C TRP A 17 20.89 -5.58 19.33
N VAL A 18 20.32 -4.64 18.55
CA VAL A 18 21.01 -3.43 18.05
C VAL A 18 21.44 -2.51 19.21
N ASP A 19 20.56 -2.32 20.21
CA ASP A 19 20.81 -1.47 21.38
C ASP A 19 21.64 -2.16 22.47
N SER A 20 22.06 -3.40 22.22
CA SER A 20 22.86 -4.21 23.16
C SER A 20 22.19 -4.40 24.52
N GLN A 21 20.86 -4.49 24.55
CA GLN A 21 20.10 -4.78 25.76
C GLN A 21 20.10 -6.28 26.05
N ASP A 22 20.19 -6.63 27.32
CA ASP A 22 20.18 -8.03 27.79
C ASP A 22 18.77 -8.53 28.18
N THR A 23 17.79 -7.63 28.20
CA THR A 23 16.43 -7.93 28.59
C THR A 23 15.45 -7.46 27.52
N TRP A 24 14.41 -8.25 27.30
CA TRP A 24 13.32 -7.91 26.43
C TRP A 24 12.47 -6.79 27.00
N ALA A 25 12.11 -5.82 26.19
CA ALA A 25 11.24 -4.70 26.59
C ALA A 25 9.77 -5.13 26.74
N PHE A 26 9.38 -6.25 26.15
CA PHE A 26 7.99 -6.73 26.15
C PHE A 26 7.89 -8.25 26.18
N THR A 27 6.71 -8.76 26.52
CA THR A 27 6.39 -10.19 26.53
C THR A 27 5.71 -10.58 25.23
N ILE A 28 6.17 -11.67 24.62
CA ILE A 28 5.59 -12.25 23.41
C ILE A 28 4.68 -13.39 23.80
N THR A 29 3.45 -13.39 23.31
CA THR A 29 2.47 -14.44 23.59
C THR A 29 1.91 -14.99 22.28
N ALA A 30 2.01 -16.28 22.05
CA ALA A 30 1.42 -16.94 20.89
C ALA A 30 -0.12 -16.93 20.99
N VAL A 31 -0.79 -16.34 20.00
CA VAL A 31 -2.26 -16.30 19.89
C VAL A 31 -2.78 -17.53 19.16
N THR A 32 -1.99 -18.05 18.22
CA THR A 32 -2.25 -19.27 17.45
C THR A 32 -1.08 -20.23 17.56
N ALA A 33 -1.23 -21.47 17.12
CA ALA A 33 -0.11 -22.39 17.01
C ALA A 33 0.90 -21.85 16.00
N CYS A 34 2.14 -21.58 16.44
CA CYS A 34 3.21 -21.05 15.62
C CYS A 34 4.50 -21.83 15.79
N THR A 35 5.35 -21.81 14.77
CA THR A 35 6.71 -22.30 14.82
C THR A 35 7.66 -21.11 14.87
N VAL A 36 8.51 -21.04 15.86
CA VAL A 36 9.45 -19.93 16.06
C VAL A 36 10.88 -20.43 15.88
N LEU A 37 11.66 -19.71 15.09
CA LEU A 37 13.11 -19.89 15.01
C LEU A 37 13.79 -18.94 15.99
N ALA A 38 14.36 -19.47 17.07
CA ALA A 38 15.16 -18.70 18.00
C ALA A 38 16.62 -18.65 17.53
N VAL A 39 17.13 -17.47 17.26
CA VAL A 39 18.52 -17.26 16.87
C VAL A 39 19.29 -16.71 18.07
N PRO A 40 20.32 -17.43 18.59
CA PRO A 40 21.13 -16.93 19.70
C PRO A 40 21.91 -15.65 19.31
N ARG A 41 21.99 -14.70 20.24
CA ARG A 41 22.71 -13.43 20.03
C ARG A 41 24.13 -13.63 19.52
N LEU A 42 24.89 -14.57 20.12
CA LEU A 42 26.25 -14.87 19.69
C LEU A 42 26.35 -15.27 18.21
N ALA A 43 25.35 -16.00 17.71
CA ALA A 43 25.30 -16.38 16.29
C ALA A 43 25.02 -15.17 15.39
N LEU A 44 24.15 -14.26 15.83
CA LEU A 44 23.90 -13.01 15.11
C LEU A 44 25.14 -12.12 15.07
N ASP A 45 25.84 -11.99 16.19
CA ASP A 45 27.09 -11.20 16.29
C ASP A 45 28.17 -11.78 15.39
N GLU A 46 28.28 -13.10 15.31
CA GLU A 46 29.23 -13.78 14.41
C GLU A 46 28.90 -13.54 12.93
N ILE A 47 27.62 -13.63 12.55
CA ILE A 47 27.16 -13.35 11.19
C ILE A 47 27.37 -11.86 10.85
N ALA A 48 27.01 -10.97 11.77
CA ALA A 48 27.18 -9.53 11.59
C ALA A 48 28.66 -9.14 11.41
N SER A 49 29.56 -9.77 12.15
CA SER A 49 31.00 -9.50 12.01
C SER A 49 31.59 -9.92 10.65
N ARG A 50 30.96 -10.88 9.96
CA ARG A 50 31.40 -11.42 8.67
C ARG A 50 30.73 -10.78 7.46
N SER A 51 29.63 -10.05 7.63
CA SER A 51 28.83 -9.48 6.54
C SER A 51 28.89 -7.96 6.57
N GLU A 52 29.62 -7.38 5.63
CA GLU A 52 29.70 -5.93 5.44
C GLU A 52 28.34 -5.31 5.09
N ALA A 53 27.52 -6.02 4.29
CA ALA A 53 26.17 -5.59 3.94
C ALA A 53 25.25 -5.52 5.17
N LEU A 54 25.35 -6.50 6.09
CA LEU A 54 24.57 -6.49 7.33
C LEU A 54 25.04 -5.38 8.28
N GLN A 55 26.34 -5.13 8.36
CA GLN A 55 26.86 -4.02 9.15
C GLN A 55 26.39 -2.66 8.64
N ALA A 56 26.39 -2.46 7.32
CA ALA A 56 25.86 -1.24 6.71
C ALA A 56 24.36 -1.08 6.97
N HIS A 57 23.58 -2.16 6.88
CA HIS A 57 22.16 -2.15 7.20
C HIS A 57 21.89 -1.79 8.68
N LEU A 58 22.62 -2.39 9.59
CA LEU A 58 22.51 -2.10 11.03
C LEU A 58 22.94 -0.66 11.38
N ALA A 59 23.94 -0.12 10.70
CA ALA A 59 24.33 1.27 10.86
C ALA A 59 23.22 2.22 10.41
N GLY A 60 22.57 1.90 9.28
CA GLY A 60 21.38 2.61 8.80
C GLY A 60 20.23 2.52 9.78
N PHE A 61 19.95 1.33 10.31
CA PHE A 61 18.89 1.10 11.29
C PHE A 61 19.10 1.92 12.57
N ARG A 62 20.30 1.94 13.13
CA ARG A 62 20.68 2.78 14.29
C ARG A 62 20.48 4.27 14.04
N ALA A 63 20.74 4.75 12.83
CA ALA A 63 20.52 6.14 12.46
C ALA A 63 19.03 6.50 12.40
N HIS A 64 18.18 5.56 11.94
CA HIS A 64 16.74 5.79 11.85
C HIS A 64 16.01 5.74 13.21
N THR A 65 16.50 4.95 14.16
CA THR A 65 15.87 4.80 15.49
C THR A 65 16.02 6.06 16.37
N ARG A 66 16.83 7.02 15.96
CA ARG A 66 17.06 8.28 16.70
C ARG A 66 16.12 9.42 16.34
N GLN A 67 15.29 9.29 15.32
CA GLN A 67 14.28 10.31 15.03
C GLN A 67 13.16 10.23 16.06
N LEU A 68 13.06 11.26 16.90
CA LEU A 68 11.91 11.43 17.78
C LEU A 68 10.67 11.64 16.90
N GLN A 69 9.85 10.61 16.83
CA GLN A 69 8.60 10.63 16.09
C GLN A 69 7.41 10.58 17.04
N ASN A 70 6.34 11.25 16.68
CA ASN A 70 5.09 11.12 17.38
C ASN A 70 4.39 9.78 17.03
N THR A 71 3.26 9.49 17.66
CA THR A 71 2.47 8.26 17.41
C THR A 71 1.98 8.10 15.97
N HIS A 72 2.10 9.13 15.15
CA HIS A 72 1.70 9.14 13.74
C HIS A 72 2.89 9.01 12.77
N GLY A 73 4.12 8.86 13.29
CA GLY A 73 5.33 8.72 12.48
C GLY A 73 5.87 10.06 11.93
N GLU A 74 5.41 11.18 12.48
CA GLU A 74 5.91 12.51 12.12
C GLU A 74 6.99 12.95 13.11
N ALA A 75 7.86 13.88 12.70
CA ALA A 75 8.86 14.46 13.58
C ALA A 75 8.19 15.07 14.83
N HIS A 76 8.71 14.73 16.00
CA HIS A 76 8.25 15.31 17.25
C HIS A 76 8.78 16.75 17.35
N VAL A 77 7.87 17.71 17.39
CA VAL A 77 8.20 19.13 17.54
C VAL A 77 7.85 19.57 18.96
N GLU A 78 8.82 20.10 19.68
CA GLU A 78 8.58 20.70 20.99
C GLU A 78 7.94 22.08 20.80
N LEU A 79 6.81 22.28 21.47
CA LEU A 79 6.09 23.54 21.46
C LEU A 79 6.00 24.10 22.87
N THR A 80 6.24 25.39 22.98
CA THR A 80 5.99 26.15 24.22
C THR A 80 4.62 26.80 24.11
N ALA A 81 3.73 26.49 25.01
CA ALA A 81 2.38 27.11 25.08
C ALA A 81 2.25 27.90 26.38
N GLY A 82 1.75 29.13 26.28
CA GLY A 82 1.49 30.02 27.41
C GLY A 82 2.47 31.17 27.53
N HIS A 83 2.02 32.28 28.11
CA HIS A 83 2.84 33.44 28.44
C HIS A 83 2.86 33.64 29.96
N GLU A 84 3.93 33.26 30.60
CA GLU A 84 4.25 33.67 31.97
C GLU A 84 5.59 34.42 31.93
N GLY A 85 5.53 35.69 31.57
CA GLY A 85 6.69 36.56 31.44
C GLY A 85 7.47 36.40 30.10
N GLU A 86 8.63 37.01 30.01
CA GLU A 86 9.52 36.92 28.85
C GLU A 86 10.41 35.68 28.94
N HIS A 87 9.85 34.50 28.63
CA HIS A 87 10.61 33.27 28.57
C HIS A 87 11.23 33.04 27.18
N GLU A 88 12.41 32.46 27.15
CA GLU A 88 12.98 31.97 25.90
C GLU A 88 12.04 30.91 25.27
N LEU A 89 11.83 31.06 23.98
CA LEU A 89 11.05 30.07 23.23
C LEU A 89 11.86 28.77 23.14
N ALA A 90 11.17 27.62 23.28
CA ALA A 90 11.80 26.33 23.05
C ALA A 90 12.34 26.24 21.63
N GLY A 91 13.63 25.94 21.49
CA GLY A 91 14.25 25.73 20.19
C GLY A 91 13.94 24.32 19.67
N THR A 92 13.50 24.22 18.44
CA THR A 92 13.33 22.95 17.75
C THR A 92 14.46 22.79 16.74
N PHE A 93 15.21 21.72 16.87
CA PHE A 93 16.21 21.33 15.87
C PHE A 93 15.62 20.21 15.01
N VAL A 94 15.65 20.41 13.70
CA VAL A 94 15.28 19.38 12.74
C VAL A 94 16.58 18.71 12.28
N ASP A 95 16.71 17.42 12.57
CA ASP A 95 17.83 16.63 12.06
C ASP A 95 17.70 16.43 10.55
N TYR A 96 18.85 16.44 9.87
CA TYR A 96 18.89 16.09 8.46
C TYR A 96 18.76 14.58 8.31
N GLU A 97 17.87 14.15 7.42
CA GLU A 97 17.86 12.77 6.96
C GLU A 97 19.08 12.58 6.06
N THR A 98 20.09 11.87 6.58
CA THR A 98 21.35 11.61 5.85
C THR A 98 21.19 10.59 4.74
N THR A 99 20.12 9.79 4.80
CA THR A 99 19.75 8.79 3.81
C THR A 99 18.26 8.98 3.45
N PRO A 100 17.93 9.99 2.62
CA PRO A 100 16.55 10.23 2.22
C PRO A 100 16.00 8.99 1.52
N ARG A 101 14.71 8.73 1.76
CA ARG A 101 14.02 7.59 1.18
C ARG A 101 13.97 7.74 -0.34
N GLU A 102 14.55 6.80 -1.06
CA GLU A 102 14.49 6.74 -2.52
C GLU A 102 13.29 5.88 -2.95
N TYR A 103 12.57 6.35 -3.95
CA TYR A 103 11.45 5.61 -4.54
C TYR A 103 11.78 5.31 -6.00
N GLU A 104 11.97 4.04 -6.30
CA GLU A 104 12.15 3.60 -7.68
C GLU A 104 10.83 3.56 -8.43
N LEU A 105 10.86 3.97 -9.71
CA LEU A 105 9.72 3.82 -10.58
C LEU A 105 9.77 2.45 -11.25
N SER A 106 8.65 1.76 -11.22
CA SER A 106 8.43 0.56 -12.02
C SER A 106 7.99 0.96 -13.43
N VAL A 107 8.19 0.06 -14.38
CA VAL A 107 7.77 0.26 -15.76
C VAL A 107 6.95 -0.93 -16.25
N ALA A 108 5.76 -0.65 -16.79
CA ALA A 108 5.01 -1.59 -17.59
C ALA A 108 5.12 -1.20 -19.06
N GLN A 109 5.53 -2.13 -19.90
CA GLN A 109 5.71 -1.90 -21.32
C GLN A 109 5.06 -3.00 -22.14
N THR A 110 4.49 -2.61 -23.28
CA THR A 110 3.99 -3.53 -24.30
C THR A 110 4.19 -2.99 -25.70
N ALA A 111 4.31 -3.86 -26.67
CA ALA A 111 4.42 -3.49 -28.08
C ALA A 111 3.11 -3.83 -28.79
N LEU A 112 2.34 -2.81 -29.16
CA LEU A 112 1.21 -2.98 -30.07
C LEU A 112 1.73 -3.13 -31.49
N ARG A 113 1.27 -4.17 -32.19
CA ARG A 113 1.60 -4.44 -33.59
C ARG A 113 0.34 -4.45 -34.43
N VAL A 114 0.31 -3.57 -35.43
CA VAL A 114 -0.84 -3.42 -36.32
C VAL A 114 -0.36 -3.57 -37.77
N HIS A 115 -1.07 -4.38 -38.56
CA HIS A 115 -0.77 -4.49 -39.99
C HIS A 115 -1.18 -3.21 -40.72
N THR A 116 -0.36 -2.68 -41.62
CA THR A 116 -0.65 -1.43 -42.35
C THR A 116 -1.97 -1.49 -43.10
N ARG A 117 -2.36 -2.64 -43.65
CA ARG A 117 -3.66 -2.82 -44.28
C ARG A 117 -4.86 -2.45 -43.40
N VAL A 118 -4.74 -2.64 -42.08
CA VAL A 118 -5.82 -2.28 -41.14
C VAL A 118 -5.95 -0.77 -41.09
N ALA A 119 -4.84 -0.05 -41.02
CA ALA A 119 -4.85 1.42 -41.02
C ALA A 119 -5.33 1.99 -42.37
N ASP A 120 -4.90 1.40 -43.50
CA ASP A 120 -5.19 1.92 -44.83
C ASP A 120 -6.58 1.58 -45.32
N LEU A 121 -7.08 0.35 -45.10
CA LEU A 121 -8.30 -0.15 -45.70
C LEU A 121 -9.51 -0.17 -44.75
N TYR A 122 -9.30 -0.27 -43.46
CA TYR A 122 -10.36 -0.48 -42.46
C TYR A 122 -10.43 0.64 -41.41
N ASN A 123 -9.81 1.77 -41.67
CA ASN A 123 -9.73 2.87 -40.71
C ASN A 123 -10.83 3.93 -40.89
N ASN A 124 -11.86 3.64 -41.68
CA ASN A 124 -12.98 4.52 -41.93
C ASN A 124 -14.33 3.75 -41.83
N PRO A 125 -15.33 4.22 -41.06
CA PRO A 125 -15.40 5.50 -40.36
C PRO A 125 -14.72 5.54 -38.98
N MET A 126 -14.21 4.41 -38.48
CA MET A 126 -13.57 4.31 -37.16
C MET A 126 -12.07 4.13 -37.31
N ASN A 127 -11.28 4.88 -36.52
CA ASN A 127 -9.84 4.72 -36.47
C ASN A 127 -9.47 3.45 -35.69
N GLN A 128 -9.22 2.37 -36.43
CA GLN A 128 -8.89 1.05 -35.85
C GLN A 128 -7.57 1.08 -35.06
N VAL A 129 -6.58 1.86 -35.51
CA VAL A 129 -5.27 1.98 -34.85
C VAL A 129 -5.43 2.67 -33.50
N GLU A 130 -6.18 3.76 -33.48
CA GLU A 130 -6.45 4.52 -32.25
C GLU A 130 -7.23 3.67 -31.24
N GLU A 131 -8.22 2.91 -31.70
CA GLU A 131 -8.99 2.01 -30.84
C GLU A 131 -8.11 0.90 -30.25
N GLN A 132 -7.21 0.31 -31.02
CA GLN A 132 -6.26 -0.70 -30.52
C GLN A 132 -5.25 -0.09 -29.55
N LEU A 133 -4.82 1.15 -29.77
CA LEU A 133 -3.98 1.88 -28.81
C LEU A 133 -4.73 2.13 -27.51
N ARG A 134 -5.98 2.58 -27.59
CA ARG A 134 -6.84 2.78 -26.42
C ARG A 134 -6.98 1.52 -25.58
N LEU A 135 -7.30 0.38 -26.22
CA LEU A 135 -7.40 -0.93 -25.52
C LEU A 135 -6.06 -1.36 -24.89
N THR A 136 -4.95 -1.10 -25.58
CA THR A 136 -3.62 -1.40 -25.06
C THR A 136 -3.28 -0.53 -23.85
N ILE A 137 -3.66 0.73 -23.85
CA ILE A 137 -3.49 1.63 -22.71
C ILE A 137 -4.36 1.17 -21.53
N GLU A 138 -5.60 0.74 -21.78
CA GLU A 138 -6.49 0.19 -20.75
C GLU A 138 -5.86 -1.03 -20.08
N GLU A 139 -5.31 -1.96 -20.85
CA GLU A 139 -4.63 -3.15 -20.30
C GLU A 139 -3.39 -2.77 -19.47
N LEU A 140 -2.62 -1.79 -19.91
CA LEU A 140 -1.50 -1.28 -19.11
C LEU A 140 -1.95 -0.64 -17.80
N ARG A 141 -3.08 0.08 -17.79
CA ARG A 141 -3.66 0.63 -16.57
C ARG A 141 -4.14 -0.46 -15.62
N GLU A 142 -4.80 -1.49 -16.15
CA GLU A 142 -5.19 -2.67 -15.36
C GLU A 142 -3.96 -3.31 -14.69
N ARG A 143 -2.86 -3.43 -15.43
CA ARG A 143 -1.59 -3.91 -14.89
C ARG A 143 -1.02 -2.96 -13.84
N GLN A 144 -1.03 -1.66 -14.09
CA GLN A 144 -0.59 -0.63 -13.16
C GLN A 144 -1.38 -0.69 -11.84
N GLU A 145 -2.71 -0.77 -11.91
CA GLU A 145 -3.56 -0.90 -10.73
C GLU A 145 -3.24 -2.16 -9.93
N HIS A 146 -3.02 -3.28 -10.63
CA HIS A 146 -2.62 -4.53 -9.99
C HIS A 146 -1.28 -4.39 -9.26
N GLU A 147 -0.28 -3.79 -9.88
CA GLU A 147 1.04 -3.59 -9.28
C GLU A 147 1.00 -2.60 -8.10
N LEU A 148 0.24 -1.50 -8.20
CA LEU A 148 0.07 -0.55 -7.11
C LEU A 148 -0.52 -1.20 -5.83
N ILE A 149 -1.29 -2.27 -5.98
CA ILE A 149 -1.83 -3.02 -4.84
C ILE A 149 -0.88 -4.14 -4.41
N ASN A 150 -0.35 -4.94 -5.35
CA ASN A 150 0.24 -6.26 -5.06
C ASN A 150 1.76 -6.34 -5.22
N ASN A 151 2.42 -5.32 -5.74
CA ASN A 151 3.88 -5.35 -5.89
C ASN A 151 4.55 -5.40 -4.51
N ARG A 152 5.63 -6.20 -4.38
CA ARG A 152 6.33 -6.36 -3.10
C ARG A 152 7.15 -5.14 -2.71
N ASP A 153 7.66 -4.40 -3.70
CA ASP A 153 8.59 -3.30 -3.46
C ASP A 153 7.87 -1.99 -3.13
N PHE A 154 6.71 -1.73 -3.77
CA PHE A 154 5.96 -0.49 -3.58
C PHE A 154 4.44 -0.66 -3.45
N GLY A 155 3.91 -1.88 -3.63
CA GLY A 155 2.48 -2.15 -3.57
C GLY A 155 1.91 -1.95 -2.15
N LEU A 156 0.71 -1.39 -2.07
CA LEU A 156 0.10 -1.00 -0.81
C LEU A 156 -0.11 -2.15 0.17
N LEU A 157 -0.38 -3.37 -0.32
CA LEU A 157 -0.54 -4.55 0.54
C LEU A 157 0.74 -4.96 1.26
N HIS A 158 1.91 -4.65 0.70
CA HIS A 158 3.19 -5.11 1.25
C HIS A 158 3.96 -3.99 1.99
N ASN A 159 3.64 -2.72 1.72
CA ASN A 159 4.40 -1.58 2.24
C ASN A 159 3.67 -0.79 3.33
N ALA A 160 2.64 -1.34 3.93
CA ALA A 160 2.07 -0.80 5.15
C ALA A 160 2.97 -1.15 6.34
N ASP A 161 3.18 -0.19 7.23
CA ASP A 161 3.89 -0.40 8.49
C ASP A 161 3.23 -1.50 9.33
N LEU A 162 4.03 -2.32 10.00
CA LEU A 162 3.53 -3.45 10.81
C LEU A 162 2.58 -2.99 11.91
N LYS A 163 2.83 -1.82 12.53
CA LYS A 163 1.95 -1.23 13.55
C LYS A 163 0.60 -0.80 12.99
N GLN A 164 0.50 -0.65 11.67
CA GLN A 164 -0.70 -0.24 10.96
C GLN A 164 -1.47 -1.42 10.37
N ARG A 165 -1.03 -2.65 10.63
CA ARG A 165 -1.71 -3.89 10.27
C ARG A 165 -2.47 -4.42 11.47
N ILE A 166 -3.72 -4.80 11.27
CA ILE A 166 -4.54 -5.44 12.29
C ILE A 166 -5.23 -6.67 11.69
N ASN A 167 -5.40 -7.70 12.49
CA ASN A 167 -6.17 -8.87 12.09
C ASN A 167 -7.63 -8.75 12.53
N THR A 168 -8.54 -9.39 11.78
CA THR A 168 -9.92 -9.51 12.21
C THR A 168 -10.01 -10.26 13.55
N ARG A 169 -10.94 -9.85 14.41
CA ARG A 169 -11.17 -10.51 15.72
C ARG A 169 -11.97 -11.80 15.60
N THR A 170 -12.86 -11.87 14.61
CA THR A 170 -13.87 -12.95 14.49
C THR A 170 -13.91 -13.59 13.11
N GLY A 171 -12.96 -13.31 12.23
CA GLY A 171 -12.88 -13.78 10.86
C GLY A 171 -13.58 -12.87 9.85
N PRO A 172 -14.92 -12.70 9.82
CA PRO A 172 -15.56 -11.72 8.94
C PRO A 172 -15.27 -10.28 9.40
N PRO A 173 -15.27 -9.29 8.46
CA PRO A 173 -14.99 -7.90 8.80
C PRO A 173 -16.14 -7.31 9.62
N THR A 174 -15.85 -6.81 10.79
CA THR A 174 -16.86 -6.25 11.70
C THR A 174 -16.82 -4.73 11.71
N PRO A 175 -17.92 -4.05 12.12
CA PRO A 175 -17.91 -2.64 12.43
C PRO A 175 -16.80 -2.22 13.39
N ASP A 176 -16.54 -3.03 14.42
CA ASP A 176 -15.49 -2.77 15.42
C ASP A 176 -14.09 -2.79 14.81
N ASP A 177 -13.83 -3.70 13.85
CA ASP A 177 -12.54 -3.77 13.15
C ASP A 177 -12.31 -2.52 12.29
N LEU A 178 -13.37 -2.01 11.62
CA LEU A 178 -13.26 -0.79 10.83
C LEU A 178 -13.12 0.45 11.74
N ASP A 179 -13.82 0.49 12.87
CA ASP A 179 -13.67 1.55 13.87
C ASP A 179 -12.23 1.54 14.45
N GLU A 180 -11.67 0.39 14.71
CA GLU A 180 -10.28 0.27 15.16
C GLU A 180 -9.29 0.77 14.09
N LEU A 181 -9.50 0.40 12.84
CA LEU A 181 -8.69 0.95 11.74
C LEU A 181 -8.73 2.47 11.71
N LEU A 182 -9.92 3.08 11.83
CA LEU A 182 -10.06 4.53 11.80
C LEU A 182 -9.46 5.20 13.02
N SER A 183 -9.61 4.59 14.22
CA SER A 183 -9.14 5.18 15.49
C SER A 183 -7.62 5.32 15.58
N ARG A 184 -6.89 4.47 14.85
CA ARG A 184 -5.42 4.51 14.81
C ARG A 184 -4.87 5.59 13.88
N ARG A 185 -5.72 6.25 13.10
CA ARG A 185 -5.34 7.16 12.02
C ARG A 185 -6.09 8.45 12.06
N ARG A 186 -5.48 9.45 11.50
CA ARG A 186 -6.13 10.75 11.28
C ARG A 186 -6.43 10.94 9.80
N LYS A 187 -7.51 11.67 9.49
CA LYS A 187 -7.85 12.10 8.13
C LYS A 187 -7.97 10.97 7.11
N SER A 188 -8.46 9.79 7.49
CA SER A 188 -8.74 8.70 6.56
C SER A 188 -9.69 9.17 5.46
N ARG A 189 -9.33 8.96 4.18
CA ARG A 189 -10.10 9.44 3.03
C ARG A 189 -11.04 8.39 2.48
N PHE A 190 -10.61 7.15 2.37
CA PHE A 190 -11.43 6.04 1.89
C PHE A 190 -10.85 4.69 2.30
N PHE A 191 -11.74 3.71 2.27
CA PHE A 191 -11.35 2.30 2.32
C PHE A 191 -11.27 1.73 0.91
N LEU A 192 -10.35 0.80 0.67
CA LEU A 192 -10.33 -0.08 -0.50
C LEU A 192 -10.57 -1.52 -0.06
N ALA A 193 -11.52 -2.19 -0.68
CA ALA A 193 -11.81 -3.58 -0.38
C ALA A 193 -12.28 -4.33 -1.64
N HIS A 194 -12.00 -5.63 -1.69
CA HIS A 194 -12.56 -6.47 -2.76
C HIS A 194 -14.11 -6.49 -2.67
N PRO A 195 -14.86 -6.49 -3.79
CA PRO A 195 -16.33 -6.49 -3.76
C PRO A 195 -16.93 -7.60 -2.87
N HIS A 196 -16.35 -8.79 -2.85
CA HIS A 196 -16.79 -9.86 -1.96
C HIS A 196 -16.57 -9.54 -0.48
N THR A 197 -15.53 -8.79 -0.15
CA THR A 197 -15.24 -8.32 1.22
C THR A 197 -16.25 -7.26 1.65
N ILE A 198 -16.61 -6.35 0.74
CA ILE A 198 -17.68 -5.34 0.98
C ILE A 198 -19.01 -6.05 1.27
N ALA A 199 -19.33 -7.07 0.48
CA ALA A 199 -20.53 -7.87 0.70
C ALA A 199 -20.49 -8.64 2.04
N ALA A 200 -19.32 -9.14 2.47
CA ALA A 200 -19.14 -9.78 3.76
C ALA A 200 -19.35 -8.79 4.92
N PHE A 201 -18.82 -7.58 4.80
CA PHE A 201 -19.04 -6.49 5.75
C PHE A 201 -20.52 -6.12 5.85
N GLY A 202 -21.21 -5.98 4.72
CA GLY A 202 -22.66 -5.70 4.70
C GLY A 202 -23.48 -6.80 5.39
N ARG A 203 -23.14 -8.07 5.19
CA ARG A 203 -23.80 -9.18 5.89
C ARG A 203 -23.56 -9.13 7.41
N GLU A 204 -22.36 -8.79 7.84
CA GLU A 204 -22.03 -8.68 9.26
C GLU A 204 -22.74 -7.48 9.91
N CYS A 205 -22.83 -6.36 9.22
CA CYS A 205 -23.62 -5.21 9.66
C CYS A 205 -25.10 -5.57 9.82
N ASN A 206 -25.70 -6.25 8.84
CA ASN A 206 -27.08 -6.70 8.90
C ASN A 206 -27.32 -7.65 10.08
N ARG A 207 -26.39 -8.58 10.34
CA ARG A 207 -26.49 -9.52 11.49
C ARG A 207 -26.49 -8.79 12.82
N ARG A 208 -25.77 -7.66 12.91
CA ARG A 208 -25.70 -6.82 14.12
C ARG A 208 -26.78 -5.74 14.20
N GLY A 209 -27.62 -5.62 13.19
CA GLY A 209 -28.64 -4.57 13.12
C GLY A 209 -28.08 -3.17 12.92
N VAL A 210 -26.85 -3.05 12.40
CA VAL A 210 -26.18 -1.80 12.09
C VAL A 210 -26.24 -1.56 10.58
N TYR A 211 -26.68 -0.37 10.18
CA TYR A 211 -26.79 -0.03 8.75
C TYR A 211 -25.74 1.02 8.38
N PRO A 212 -24.74 0.64 7.55
CA PRO A 212 -23.77 1.60 7.03
C PRO A 212 -24.46 2.71 6.24
N GLN A 213 -23.93 3.91 6.32
CA GLN A 213 -24.45 5.03 5.54
C GLN A 213 -23.98 4.91 4.08
N SER A 214 -24.74 5.53 3.18
CA SER A 214 -24.29 5.74 1.80
C SER A 214 -23.98 7.23 1.62
N ILE A 215 -22.86 7.51 0.94
CA ILE A 215 -22.48 8.87 0.57
C ILE A 215 -22.43 9.00 -0.94
N ASP A 216 -22.72 10.19 -1.44
CA ASP A 216 -22.58 10.49 -2.86
C ASP A 216 -21.12 10.86 -3.17
N MET A 217 -20.53 10.09 -4.10
CA MET A 217 -19.24 10.41 -4.70
C MET A 217 -19.40 10.58 -6.21
N ASN A 218 -19.33 11.80 -6.66
CA ASN A 218 -19.45 12.14 -8.10
C ASN A 218 -20.71 11.59 -8.77
N GLY A 219 -21.84 11.63 -8.09
CA GLY A 219 -23.14 11.13 -8.59
C GLY A 219 -23.34 9.61 -8.42
N GLN A 220 -22.43 8.91 -7.75
CA GLN A 220 -22.59 7.50 -7.41
C GLN A 220 -22.73 7.32 -5.90
N MET A 221 -23.76 6.60 -5.50
CA MET A 221 -23.98 6.24 -4.10
C MET A 221 -23.03 5.11 -3.70
N MET A 222 -22.08 5.43 -2.81
CA MET A 222 -21.09 4.49 -2.30
C MET A 222 -21.36 4.16 -0.84
N LEU A 223 -21.12 2.89 -0.47
CA LEU A 223 -21.18 2.48 0.93
C LEU A 223 -20.10 3.23 1.72
N ALA A 224 -20.43 3.71 2.91
CA ALA A 224 -19.51 4.41 3.77
C ALA A 224 -19.58 3.92 5.21
N TRP A 225 -18.47 3.96 5.90
CA TRP A 225 -18.38 3.71 7.34
C TRP A 225 -17.85 4.95 8.06
N ARG A 226 -18.61 5.44 9.04
CA ARG A 226 -18.28 6.69 9.79
C ARG A 226 -17.96 7.88 8.86
N GLY A 227 -18.65 8.00 7.73
CA GLY A 227 -18.42 9.06 6.74
C GLY A 227 -17.23 8.81 5.79
N VAL A 228 -16.52 7.69 5.93
CA VAL A 228 -15.41 7.28 5.04
C VAL A 228 -15.94 6.28 4.02
N PRO A 229 -15.87 6.58 2.70
CA PRO A 229 -16.37 5.70 1.64
C PRO A 229 -15.58 4.40 1.56
N ILE A 230 -16.26 3.33 1.17
CA ILE A 230 -15.66 2.02 0.91
C ILE A 230 -15.70 1.77 -0.60
N LEU A 231 -14.55 1.89 -1.24
CA LEU A 231 -14.41 1.77 -2.67
C LEU A 231 -14.09 0.32 -3.07
N PRO A 232 -14.75 -0.21 -4.09
CA PRO A 232 -14.45 -1.54 -4.58
C PRO A 232 -13.10 -1.56 -5.33
N CYS A 233 -12.27 -2.56 -5.03
CA CYS A 233 -11.01 -2.80 -5.71
C CYS A 233 -10.84 -4.30 -5.94
N ASN A 234 -11.02 -4.74 -7.18
CA ASN A 234 -10.89 -6.14 -7.58
C ASN A 234 -9.44 -6.64 -7.66
N LYS A 235 -8.46 -5.73 -7.50
CA LYS A 235 -7.03 -6.07 -7.49
C LYS A 235 -6.55 -6.58 -6.12
N ILE A 236 -7.33 -6.35 -5.06
CA ILE A 236 -7.03 -6.92 -3.75
C ILE A 236 -7.29 -8.44 -3.83
N PRO A 237 -6.29 -9.29 -3.53
CA PRO A 237 -6.41 -10.71 -3.76
C PRO A 237 -7.38 -11.38 -2.76
N ILE A 238 -7.98 -12.45 -3.20
CA ILE A 238 -8.69 -13.42 -2.35
C ILE A 238 -7.81 -14.67 -2.29
N THR A 239 -7.45 -15.09 -1.09
CA THR A 239 -6.66 -16.30 -0.88
C THR A 239 -7.46 -17.57 -1.15
N LYS A 240 -6.77 -18.71 -1.25
CA LYS A 240 -7.42 -20.03 -1.38
C LYS A 240 -8.28 -20.37 -0.16
N THR A 241 -7.96 -19.84 1.00
CA THR A 241 -8.73 -19.97 2.25
C THR A 241 -9.91 -19.01 2.33
N ARG A 242 -10.22 -18.28 1.26
CA ARG A 242 -11.30 -17.30 1.18
C ARG A 242 -11.15 -16.15 2.17
N THR A 243 -9.94 -15.71 2.37
CA THR A 243 -9.60 -14.49 3.10
C THR A 243 -9.11 -13.39 2.14
N SER A 244 -9.30 -12.15 2.53
CA SER A 244 -8.86 -10.97 1.81
C SER A 244 -8.41 -9.89 2.80
N SER A 245 -8.13 -8.70 2.32
CA SER A 245 -7.73 -7.55 3.14
C SER A 245 -8.61 -6.33 2.86
N ILE A 246 -8.72 -5.43 3.84
CA ILE A 246 -9.30 -4.11 3.67
C ILE A 246 -8.20 -3.09 3.95
N LEU A 247 -7.98 -2.18 3.02
CA LEU A 247 -7.06 -1.07 3.19
C LEU A 247 -7.82 0.20 3.58
N VAL A 248 -7.21 1.05 4.39
CA VAL A 248 -7.69 2.41 4.63
C VAL A 248 -6.57 3.39 4.34
N LEU A 249 -6.87 4.45 3.60
CA LEU A 249 -5.88 5.37 3.07
C LEU A 249 -6.19 6.82 3.39
N ARG A 250 -5.14 7.55 3.66
CA ARG A 250 -5.05 9.00 3.52
C ARG A 250 -4.23 9.29 2.28
N THR A 251 -4.64 10.21 1.42
CA THR A 251 -3.96 10.54 0.17
C THR A 251 -3.61 12.01 0.09
N GLY A 252 -2.58 12.31 -0.70
CA GLY A 252 -2.14 13.68 -0.98
C GLY A 252 -0.90 14.08 -0.20
N VAL A 253 -0.08 14.92 -0.82
CA VAL A 253 1.18 15.44 -0.25
C VAL A 253 0.90 16.33 0.97
N GLU A 254 -0.11 17.19 0.88
CA GLU A 254 -0.49 18.14 1.94
C GLU A 254 -0.90 17.44 3.25
N ASP A 255 -1.51 16.27 3.13
CA ASP A 255 -1.91 15.45 4.27
C ASP A 255 -0.85 14.40 4.63
N GLN A 256 0.33 14.44 4.01
CA GLN A 256 1.38 13.41 4.17
C GLN A 256 0.85 11.99 3.97
N GLY A 257 0.02 11.84 2.95
CA GLY A 257 -0.71 10.60 2.67
C GLY A 257 0.07 9.64 1.77
N VAL A 258 -0.66 8.70 1.20
CA VAL A 258 -0.19 7.88 0.09
C VAL A 258 -0.23 8.71 -1.18
N ILE A 259 0.83 8.69 -1.95
CA ILE A 259 0.94 9.37 -3.24
C ILE A 259 1.33 8.39 -4.35
N GLY A 260 0.78 8.62 -5.54
CA GLY A 260 1.24 7.96 -6.74
C GLY A 260 2.40 8.74 -7.36
N LEU A 261 3.42 8.04 -7.77
CA LEU A 261 4.59 8.59 -8.45
C LEU A 261 4.56 8.22 -9.93
N HIS A 262 4.92 9.15 -10.78
CA HIS A 262 5.06 8.92 -12.22
C HIS A 262 6.16 9.80 -12.80
N GLN A 263 6.73 9.36 -13.92
CA GLN A 263 7.70 10.15 -14.66
C GLN A 263 6.97 11.16 -15.54
N THR A 264 7.44 12.39 -15.60
CA THR A 264 6.96 13.43 -16.52
C THR A 264 8.06 13.88 -17.48
N GLY A 265 7.68 14.49 -18.61
CA GLY A 265 8.63 15.01 -19.59
C GLY A 265 9.35 13.91 -20.39
N ILE A 266 8.76 12.73 -20.49
CA ILE A 266 9.26 11.65 -21.35
C ILE A 266 8.91 11.89 -22.81
N PRO A 267 9.77 11.51 -23.76
CA PRO A 267 9.45 11.64 -25.19
C PRO A 267 8.17 10.89 -25.56
N ASP A 268 7.35 11.49 -26.46
CA ASP A 268 6.07 10.94 -26.91
C ASP A 268 5.05 10.70 -25.79
N GLU A 269 5.09 11.53 -24.75
CA GLU A 269 4.17 11.47 -23.62
C GLU A 269 2.75 11.83 -24.09
N VAL A 270 1.79 10.93 -23.83
CA VAL A 270 0.37 11.11 -24.15
C VAL A 270 -0.41 11.54 -22.89
N GLN A 271 0.00 11.02 -21.74
CA GLN A 271 -0.52 11.36 -20.42
C GLN A 271 0.63 11.28 -19.40
N PRO A 272 0.54 11.94 -18.26
CA PRO A 272 1.59 11.87 -17.24
C PRO A 272 2.01 10.44 -16.91
N GLY A 273 3.29 10.14 -17.16
CA GLY A 273 3.85 8.80 -16.95
C GLY A 273 3.52 7.76 -18.01
N LEU A 274 2.80 8.13 -19.08
CA LEU A 274 2.44 7.22 -20.17
C LEU A 274 2.95 7.77 -21.50
N ASN A 275 3.74 6.98 -22.22
CA ASN A 275 4.16 7.33 -23.58
C ASN A 275 3.73 6.28 -24.60
N VAL A 276 3.54 6.75 -25.84
CA VAL A 276 3.23 5.92 -26.99
C VAL A 276 4.18 6.29 -28.11
N ARG A 277 5.19 5.47 -28.34
CA ARG A 277 6.24 5.72 -29.34
C ARG A 277 6.05 4.84 -30.57
N PHE A 278 6.00 5.47 -31.73
CA PHE A 278 6.05 4.75 -33.00
C PHE A 278 7.48 4.19 -33.22
N MET A 279 7.59 2.89 -33.42
CA MET A 279 8.87 2.20 -33.59
C MET A 279 9.24 1.89 -35.05
N GLY A 280 8.34 2.19 -35.98
CA GLY A 280 8.54 1.95 -37.39
C GLY A 280 7.67 0.84 -37.97
N ILE A 281 7.88 0.59 -39.28
CA ILE A 281 7.21 -0.45 -40.06
C ILE A 281 8.27 -1.46 -40.50
N ASN A 282 8.03 -2.74 -40.26
CA ASN A 282 8.94 -3.80 -40.68
C ASN A 282 8.65 -4.27 -42.10
N ASP A 283 9.50 -5.19 -42.61
CA ASP A 283 9.45 -5.80 -43.95
C ASP A 283 8.17 -6.61 -44.22
N LYS A 284 7.38 -6.93 -43.18
CA LYS A 284 6.07 -7.58 -43.28
C LYS A 284 4.92 -6.59 -43.25
N ALA A 285 5.20 -5.29 -43.43
CA ALA A 285 4.23 -4.22 -43.35
C ALA A 285 3.46 -4.17 -42.02
N ILE A 286 4.16 -4.42 -40.90
CA ILE A 286 3.62 -4.33 -39.55
C ILE A 286 4.14 -3.05 -38.91
N MET A 287 3.24 -2.15 -38.54
CA MET A 287 3.51 -1.01 -37.69
C MET A 287 3.64 -1.45 -36.25
N SER A 288 4.65 -0.95 -35.54
CA SER A 288 4.87 -1.23 -34.12
C SER A 288 4.84 0.05 -33.30
N TYR A 289 4.12 0.02 -32.19
CA TYR A 289 4.05 1.09 -31.20
C TYR A 289 4.52 0.53 -29.87
N LEU A 290 5.49 1.17 -29.23
CA LEU A 290 5.86 0.88 -27.85
C LEU A 290 4.99 1.75 -26.93
N VAL A 291 4.23 1.10 -26.07
CA VAL A 291 3.44 1.77 -25.05
C VAL A 291 4.08 1.47 -23.70
N SER A 292 4.45 2.52 -22.96
CA SER A 292 5.14 2.37 -21.66
C SER A 292 4.47 3.23 -20.61
N ALA A 293 4.31 2.71 -19.41
CA ALA A 293 3.84 3.42 -18.24
C ALA A 293 4.89 3.35 -17.13
N TYR A 294 5.26 4.49 -16.56
CA TYR A 294 6.20 4.62 -15.44
C TYR A 294 5.44 5.05 -14.20
N TYR A 295 5.49 4.26 -13.15
CA TYR A 295 4.70 4.47 -11.95
C TYR A 295 5.32 3.84 -10.72
N SER A 296 4.97 4.36 -9.57
CA SER A 296 5.22 3.76 -8.25
C SER A 296 4.20 4.31 -7.24
N ALA A 297 4.27 3.85 -6.01
CA ALA A 297 3.51 4.42 -4.89
C ALA A 297 4.45 4.70 -3.73
N ALA A 298 4.19 5.78 -3.01
CA ALA A 298 4.92 6.13 -1.81
C ALA A 298 3.95 6.36 -0.65
N VAL A 299 4.26 5.77 0.49
CA VAL A 299 3.59 6.03 1.77
C VAL A 299 4.45 7.01 2.54
N LEU A 300 4.03 8.27 2.64
CA LEU A 300 4.86 9.34 3.21
C LEU A 300 5.07 9.19 4.71
N VAL A 301 4.01 8.82 5.43
CA VAL A 301 4.08 8.51 6.87
C VAL A 301 3.35 7.20 7.17
N PRO A 302 3.77 6.46 8.19
CA PRO A 302 3.24 5.12 8.47
C PRO A 302 1.72 5.08 8.67
N ASP A 303 1.12 6.09 9.33
CA ASP A 303 -0.32 6.13 9.58
C ASP A 303 -1.18 6.51 8.37
N ALA A 304 -0.56 6.81 7.22
CA ALA A 304 -1.26 7.11 5.98
C ALA A 304 -1.94 5.89 5.36
N LEU A 305 -1.46 4.69 5.67
CA LEU A 305 -1.96 3.42 5.16
C LEU A 305 -2.19 2.43 6.30
N GLY A 306 -3.36 1.85 6.35
CA GLY A 306 -3.68 0.78 7.29
C GLY A 306 -4.31 -0.40 6.61
N ILE A 307 -4.09 -1.58 7.17
CA ILE A 307 -4.59 -2.83 6.61
C ILE A 307 -5.28 -3.65 7.69
N LEU A 308 -6.51 -4.10 7.39
CA LEU A 308 -7.17 -5.17 8.10
C LEU A 308 -6.92 -6.46 7.33
N GLU A 309 -6.22 -7.39 7.95
CA GLU A 309 -5.80 -8.65 7.34
C GLU A 309 -6.70 -9.82 7.72
N ASN A 310 -6.57 -10.92 6.97
CA ASN A 310 -7.26 -12.20 7.23
C ASN A 310 -8.80 -12.08 7.30
N VAL A 311 -9.35 -11.17 6.50
CA VAL A 311 -10.79 -10.91 6.43
C VAL A 311 -11.50 -12.07 5.74
N GLU A 312 -12.27 -12.87 6.47
CA GLU A 312 -13.07 -13.94 5.90
C GLU A 312 -14.26 -13.41 5.09
N ILE A 313 -14.35 -13.83 3.84
CA ILE A 313 -15.43 -13.42 2.94
C ILE A 313 -16.62 -14.39 2.90
N GLY A 314 -16.57 -15.44 3.74
CA GLY A 314 -17.60 -16.48 3.84
C GLY A 314 -17.41 -17.59 2.79
N SER A 315 -18.04 -18.75 3.03
CA SER A 315 -18.12 -19.84 2.06
C SER A 315 -18.94 -19.34 0.87
N GLY A 316 -18.36 -19.27 -0.31
CA GLY A 316 -19.14 -19.15 -1.54
C GLY A 316 -20.14 -20.30 -1.56
N GLY A 317 -21.41 -19.99 -1.73
CA GLY A 317 -22.37 -21.03 -2.04
C GLY A 317 -21.77 -21.89 -3.15
N LYS A 318 -21.86 -23.21 -3.02
CA LYS A 318 -21.54 -24.12 -4.11
C LYS A 318 -22.27 -23.57 -5.32
N GLU A 319 -21.59 -23.19 -6.36
CA GLU A 319 -22.20 -23.12 -7.69
C GLU A 319 -22.77 -24.52 -7.90
N SER A 320 -24.08 -24.62 -7.73
CA SER A 320 -24.84 -25.79 -8.16
C SER A 320 -24.67 -25.86 -9.66
N GLY A 321 -23.74 -26.73 -10.07
CA GLY A 321 -23.62 -27.08 -11.49
C GLY A 321 -24.99 -27.56 -12.00
N SER A 322 -25.43 -26.94 -13.04
CA SER A 322 -26.38 -27.44 -14.02
C SER A 322 -25.78 -27.36 -15.38
#